data_9137254494148245d96adc9499acb5cd
#
_entry.id   9137254494148245d96adc9499acb5cd
#
_cell.length_a   1.000
_cell.length_b   1.000
_cell.length_c   1.000
_cell.angle_alpha   90.00
_cell.angle_beta   90.00
_cell.angle_gamma   90.00
#
_symmetry.space_group_name_H-M   'P 1'
#
loop_
_entity.id
_entity.type
_entity.pdbx_description
1 polymer ?
#
loop_
_entity_poly.entity_id
_entity_poly.type
_entity_poly.pdbx_seq_one_letter_code
_entity_poly.pdbx_strand_id
1 'polypeptide(L)'
;MTALVLGFGLLLTGCAQSAPATEQSSASATSTTAQQGTQAQALTTSDTWAKAAETGMSAAFGKLHNSADYPVELHQVTDAQGDEIQLHEMAGSGQDMSMKQLEGDLVIAPGAEVELAPGGNHLMFMDLKEPLVAAQSITLNLEFSDGSSTTVDFPIRNFDGAKENYDEHAGH
;
A
#
# COMPACT_ATOMS: atom_id res chain seq x y z
N MET A 1 -21.93 11.29 -74.22
CA MET A 1 -23.39 11.51 -74.21
C MET A 1 -23.66 12.33 -72.99
N THR A 2 -23.64 13.67 -73.12
CA THR A 2 -24.74 14.60 -73.21
C THR A 2 -25.73 14.43 -72.07
N ALA A 3 -25.85 15.36 -71.15
CA ALA A 3 -26.53 16.65 -71.29
C ALA A 3 -26.34 17.59 -70.08
N LEU A 4 -26.13 18.78 -70.44
CA LEU A 4 -26.17 20.07 -69.76
C LEU A 4 -27.62 20.49 -69.42
N VAL A 5 -27.89 21.04 -68.23
CA VAL A 5 -29.01 21.96 -68.01
C VAL A 5 -28.60 23.04 -67.05
N LEU A 6 -28.63 24.27 -67.56
CA LEU A 6 -28.58 25.58 -66.87
C LEU A 6 -29.95 25.90 -66.20
N GLY A 7 -29.90 26.67 -65.09
CA GLY A 7 -31.06 27.40 -64.54
C GLY A 7 -30.56 28.20 -63.32
N PHE A 8 -30.18 29.41 -63.49
CA PHE A 8 -30.82 30.72 -63.45
C PHE A 8 -31.60 31.04 -62.13
N GLY A 9 -30.98 31.78 -61.27
CA GLY A 9 -31.28 33.09 -60.73
C GLY A 9 -32.25 33.19 -59.56
N LEU A 10 -31.83 33.79 -58.48
CA LEU A 10 -32.44 35.00 -57.96
C LEU A 10 -31.64 35.53 -56.76
N LEU A 11 -31.28 36.82 -56.88
CA LEU A 11 -30.71 37.66 -55.82
C LEU A 11 -31.82 38.08 -54.87
N LEU A 12 -31.63 37.91 -53.53
CA LEU A 12 -32.33 38.67 -52.51
C LEU A 12 -31.31 39.15 -51.46
N THR A 13 -31.05 40.44 -51.55
CA THR A 13 -30.38 41.23 -50.51
C THR A 13 -31.23 41.28 -49.25
N GLY A 14 -30.65 40.96 -48.11
CA GLY A 14 -31.25 41.16 -46.77
C GLY A 14 -30.17 41.56 -45.77
N CYS A 15 -30.36 42.77 -45.26
CA CYS A 15 -29.48 43.50 -44.37
C CYS A 15 -29.12 42.83 -43.06
N ALA A 16 -27.88 43.01 -42.72
CA ALA A 16 -27.30 43.31 -41.40
C ALA A 16 -28.09 42.99 -40.11
N GLN A 17 -27.50 42.16 -39.30
CA GLN A 17 -27.49 42.38 -37.84
C GLN A 17 -26.20 41.78 -37.29
N SER A 18 -25.32 42.66 -36.85
CA SER A 18 -24.11 42.33 -36.10
C SER A 18 -24.51 41.89 -34.70
N ALA A 19 -24.31 40.63 -34.38
CA ALA A 19 -24.27 40.15 -32.99
C ALA A 19 -22.82 39.83 -32.65
N PRO A 20 -22.29 40.27 -31.47
CA PRO A 20 -20.93 39.95 -31.08
C PRO A 20 -20.79 38.44 -30.82
N ALA A 21 -19.86 37.82 -31.50
CA ALA A 21 -19.42 36.50 -31.22
C ALA A 21 -18.74 36.49 -29.81
N THR A 22 -19.42 35.90 -28.85
CA THR A 22 -18.80 35.52 -27.60
C THR A 22 -17.81 34.39 -27.92
N GLU A 23 -16.53 34.73 -27.96
CA GLU A 23 -15.47 33.76 -27.96
C GLU A 23 -15.56 32.96 -26.65
N GLN A 24 -16.17 31.81 -26.74
CA GLN A 24 -16.14 30.78 -25.70
C GLN A 24 -14.74 30.19 -25.73
N SER A 25 -13.84 30.85 -24.99
CA SER A 25 -12.51 30.32 -24.67
C SER A 25 -12.71 28.99 -23.93
N SER A 26 -12.65 27.88 -24.63
CA SER A 26 -12.49 26.56 -24.03
C SER A 26 -11.11 26.55 -23.39
N ALA A 27 -11.07 26.96 -22.12
CA ALA A 27 -9.95 26.67 -21.27
C ALA A 27 -9.90 25.13 -21.12
N SER A 28 -9.09 24.48 -21.96
CA SER A 28 -8.61 23.13 -21.67
C SER A 28 -7.88 23.21 -20.32
N ALA A 29 -8.60 22.86 -19.26
CA ALA A 29 -7.97 22.53 -18.00
C ALA A 29 -7.07 21.31 -18.27
N THR A 30 -5.81 21.58 -18.55
CA THR A 30 -4.75 20.58 -18.45
C THR A 30 -4.72 20.17 -16.98
N SER A 31 -5.43 19.11 -16.64
CA SER A 31 -5.25 18.42 -15.36
C SER A 31 -3.82 17.88 -15.37
N THR A 32 -2.90 18.68 -14.82
CA THR A 32 -1.60 18.17 -14.40
C THR A 32 -1.90 17.20 -13.27
N THR A 33 -2.11 15.94 -13.59
CA THR A 33 -2.02 14.86 -12.61
C THR A 33 -0.56 14.92 -12.14
N ALA A 34 -0.33 15.55 -11.00
CA ALA A 34 0.92 15.38 -10.29
C ALA A 34 1.07 13.88 -10.12
N GLN A 35 2.10 13.30 -10.72
CA GLN A 35 2.39 11.90 -10.61
C GLN A 35 2.85 11.68 -9.17
N GLN A 36 1.90 11.33 -8.30
CA GLN A 36 2.20 10.91 -6.94
C GLN A 36 3.12 9.70 -7.05
N GLY A 37 4.18 9.66 -6.24
CA GLY A 37 5.03 8.49 -6.13
C GLY A 37 4.19 7.28 -5.71
N THR A 38 4.72 6.06 -5.91
CA THR A 38 4.05 4.86 -5.43
C THR A 38 4.13 4.75 -3.92
N GLN A 39 3.20 3.99 -3.31
CA GLN A 39 3.22 3.76 -1.87
C GLN A 39 4.52 3.07 -1.42
N ALA A 40 5.06 2.18 -2.25
CA ALA A 40 6.37 1.55 -2.02
C ALA A 40 7.53 2.56 -1.96
N GLN A 41 7.48 3.63 -2.76
CA GLN A 41 8.50 4.69 -2.73
C GLN A 41 8.35 5.63 -1.54
N ALA A 42 7.14 5.75 -1.01
CA ALA A 42 6.82 6.59 0.14
C ALA A 42 7.20 5.92 1.48
N LEU A 43 7.27 4.58 1.52
CA LEU A 43 7.63 3.86 2.73
C LEU A 43 9.13 3.89 2.97
N THR A 44 9.51 4.22 4.19
CA THR A 44 10.86 4.01 4.72
C THR A 44 10.78 3.12 5.95
N THR A 45 11.78 2.26 6.15
CA THR A 45 11.83 1.33 7.27
C THR A 45 13.10 1.54 8.09
N SER A 46 13.01 1.32 9.39
CA SER A 46 14.16 1.38 10.30
C SER A 46 14.01 0.37 11.44
N ASP A 47 15.12 0.06 12.09
CA ASP A 47 15.19 -0.84 13.25
C ASP A 47 14.55 -2.23 12.98
N THR A 48 14.58 -2.70 11.74
CA THR A 48 14.00 -3.97 11.33
C THR A 48 14.75 -5.16 11.93
N TRP A 49 14.02 -6.16 12.39
CA TRP A 49 14.60 -7.43 12.85
C TRP A 49 13.54 -8.53 12.95
N ALA A 50 13.97 -9.78 12.87
CA ALA A 50 13.13 -10.96 13.09
C ALA A 50 13.67 -11.78 14.27
N LYS A 51 12.76 -12.43 14.99
CA LYS A 51 13.11 -13.33 16.10
C LYS A 51 13.59 -14.67 15.53
N ALA A 52 14.74 -15.16 16.02
CA ALA A 52 15.24 -16.49 15.68
C ALA A 52 14.29 -17.56 16.20
N ALA A 53 14.00 -18.56 15.37
CA ALA A 53 13.21 -19.74 15.71
C ALA A 53 13.57 -20.89 14.77
N GLU A 54 13.56 -22.13 15.28
CA GLU A 54 13.87 -23.32 14.47
C GLU A 54 12.65 -23.82 13.70
N THR A 55 11.48 -23.74 14.30
CA THR A 55 10.20 -24.22 13.74
C THR A 55 9.03 -23.49 14.36
N GLY A 56 7.84 -23.65 13.79
CA GLY A 56 6.60 -23.10 14.32
C GLY A 56 6.46 -21.61 14.02
N MET A 57 6.07 -20.83 15.02
CA MET A 57 5.76 -19.41 14.87
C MET A 57 6.95 -18.53 15.22
N SER A 58 7.05 -17.40 14.53
CA SER A 58 8.01 -16.33 14.84
C SER A 58 7.42 -14.98 14.46
N ALA A 59 8.15 -13.91 14.80
CA ALA A 59 7.69 -12.55 14.51
C ALA A 59 8.81 -11.67 13.98
N ALA A 60 8.44 -10.67 13.19
CA ALA A 60 9.34 -9.60 12.76
C ALA A 60 8.80 -8.23 13.19
N PHE A 61 9.73 -7.33 13.44
CA PHE A 61 9.53 -6.04 14.07
C PHE A 61 10.30 -4.94 13.36
N GLY A 62 9.96 -3.69 13.63
CA GLY A 62 10.62 -2.54 13.04
C GLY A 62 9.72 -1.32 13.04
N LYS A 63 10.16 -0.28 12.36
CA LYS A 63 9.39 0.94 12.19
C LYS A 63 9.11 1.17 10.72
N LEU A 64 7.87 1.52 10.41
CA LEU A 64 7.37 1.83 9.09
C LEU A 64 6.97 3.30 9.07
N HIS A 65 7.68 4.13 8.31
CA HIS A 65 7.41 5.56 8.21
C HIS A 65 6.93 5.92 6.80
N ASN A 66 5.81 6.62 6.73
CA ASN A 66 5.27 7.18 5.50
C ASN A 66 5.82 8.59 5.27
N SER A 67 6.67 8.77 4.27
CA SER A 67 7.27 10.06 3.93
C SER A 67 6.43 10.92 2.96
N ALA A 68 5.28 10.40 2.49
CA ALA A 68 4.39 11.09 1.57
C ALA A 68 3.34 11.95 2.29
N ASP A 69 2.61 12.75 1.51
CA ASP A 69 1.45 13.54 1.94
C ASP A 69 0.10 12.84 1.70
N TYR A 70 0.15 11.55 1.33
CA TYR A 70 -1.01 10.65 1.17
C TYR A 70 -0.84 9.39 2.04
N PRO A 71 -1.92 8.66 2.36
CA PRO A 71 -1.83 7.42 3.13
C PRO A 71 -1.04 6.34 2.38
N VAL A 72 -0.27 5.54 3.12
CA VAL A 72 0.35 4.29 2.65
C VAL A 72 -0.41 3.13 3.29
N GLU A 73 -0.87 2.19 2.48
CA GLU A 73 -1.71 1.08 2.89
C GLU A 73 -0.98 -0.23 2.58
N LEU A 74 -0.39 -0.84 3.60
CA LEU A 74 0.29 -2.14 3.48
C LEU A 74 -0.77 -3.24 3.43
N HIS A 75 -0.92 -3.85 2.25
CA HIS A 75 -1.94 -4.84 1.92
C HIS A 75 -1.50 -6.25 2.27
N GLN A 76 -0.28 -6.63 1.90
CA GLN A 76 0.23 -7.98 2.09
C GLN A 76 1.73 -7.96 2.36
N VAL A 77 2.20 -8.95 3.14
CA VAL A 77 3.62 -9.23 3.32
C VAL A 77 3.85 -10.70 3.00
N THR A 78 4.90 -10.98 2.22
CA THR A 78 5.31 -12.34 1.87
C THR A 78 6.82 -12.51 2.06
N ASP A 79 7.26 -13.74 2.25
CA ASP A 79 8.67 -14.08 2.17
C ASP A 79 9.15 -14.34 0.73
N ALA A 80 10.40 -14.73 0.55
CA ALA A 80 10.97 -15.03 -0.76
C ALA A 80 10.35 -16.27 -1.44
N GLN A 81 9.70 -17.14 -0.69
CA GLN A 81 8.98 -18.33 -1.18
C GLN A 81 7.53 -17.99 -1.57
N GLY A 82 7.04 -16.81 -1.20
CA GLY A 82 5.67 -16.37 -1.40
C GLY A 82 4.72 -16.80 -0.28
N ASP A 83 5.26 -17.30 0.84
CA ASP A 83 4.47 -17.61 2.02
C ASP A 83 4.01 -16.30 2.67
N GLU A 84 2.72 -16.25 3.06
CA GLU A 84 2.12 -15.07 3.68
C GLU A 84 2.63 -14.88 5.11
N ILE A 85 3.00 -13.64 5.41
CA ILE A 85 3.37 -13.17 6.74
C ILE A 85 2.22 -12.29 7.22
N GLN A 86 1.53 -12.72 8.28
CA GLN A 86 0.35 -12.02 8.76
C GLN A 86 0.69 -10.77 9.55
N LEU A 87 -0.09 -9.71 9.36
CA LEU A 87 -0.07 -8.54 10.25
C LEU A 87 -0.94 -8.85 11.47
N HIS A 88 -0.36 -8.73 12.65
CA HIS A 88 -1.06 -8.95 13.92
C HIS A 88 -1.07 -7.67 14.75
N GLU A 89 -2.13 -7.50 15.52
CA GLU A 89 -2.28 -6.44 16.52
C GLU A 89 -2.60 -7.04 17.89
N MET A 90 -2.26 -6.29 18.94
CA MET A 90 -2.70 -6.61 20.30
C MET A 90 -4.05 -5.97 20.56
N ALA A 91 -5.08 -6.76 20.78
CA ALA A 91 -6.44 -6.33 21.10
C ALA A 91 -6.77 -6.58 22.57
N GLY A 92 -7.60 -5.72 23.17
CA GLY A 92 -8.00 -5.82 24.55
C GLY A 92 -7.25 -4.87 25.49
N SER A 93 -7.40 -5.07 26.79
CA SER A 93 -6.73 -4.27 27.81
C SER A 93 -6.43 -5.07 29.09
N GLY A 94 -5.32 -4.77 29.73
CA GLY A 94 -4.94 -5.43 30.98
C GLY A 94 -4.64 -6.92 30.80
N GLN A 95 -5.33 -7.78 31.56
CA GLN A 95 -5.12 -9.25 31.51
C GLN A 95 -5.87 -9.93 30.35
N ASP A 96 -6.74 -9.20 29.66
CA ASP A 96 -7.51 -9.70 28.52
C ASP A 96 -6.88 -9.29 27.17
N MET A 97 -5.59 -8.96 27.16
CA MET A 97 -4.87 -8.70 25.90
C MET A 97 -4.65 -10.00 25.14
N SER A 98 -5.11 -10.05 23.93
CA SER A 98 -4.88 -11.17 23.00
C SER A 98 -4.37 -10.66 21.67
N MET A 99 -3.56 -11.47 21.02
CA MET A 99 -3.14 -11.27 19.65
C MET A 99 -4.24 -11.66 18.68
N LYS A 100 -4.46 -10.85 17.66
CA LYS A 100 -5.32 -11.20 16.53
C LYS A 100 -4.73 -10.67 15.24
N GLN A 101 -5.04 -11.36 14.15
CA GLN A 101 -4.72 -10.85 12.83
C GLN A 101 -5.45 -9.52 12.60
N LEU A 102 -4.73 -8.55 12.05
CA LEU A 102 -5.32 -7.27 11.63
C LEU A 102 -6.32 -7.52 10.49
N GLU A 103 -7.52 -7.00 10.62
CA GLU A 103 -8.53 -7.07 9.57
C GLU A 103 -8.31 -5.93 8.54
N GLY A 104 -7.95 -6.31 7.31
CA GLY A 104 -7.67 -5.35 6.23
C GLY A 104 -6.23 -4.82 6.23
N ASP A 105 -6.02 -3.70 5.57
CA ASP A 105 -4.70 -3.11 5.33
C ASP A 105 -4.20 -2.33 6.55
N LEU A 106 -2.88 -2.36 6.79
CA LEU A 106 -2.26 -1.47 7.75
C LEU A 106 -2.10 -0.08 7.13
N VAL A 107 -2.90 0.86 7.61
CA VAL A 107 -2.90 2.24 7.12
C VAL A 107 -1.90 3.10 7.89
N ILE A 108 -0.92 3.66 7.18
CA ILE A 108 0.06 4.61 7.73
C ILE A 108 -0.30 6.01 7.21
N ALA A 109 -0.78 6.88 8.10
CA ALA A 109 -1.18 8.23 7.74
C ALA A 109 0.00 9.05 7.17
N PRO A 110 -0.28 10.13 6.42
CA PRO A 110 0.76 11.01 5.88
C PRO A 110 1.74 11.51 6.95
N GLY A 111 3.03 11.31 6.72
CA GLY A 111 4.09 11.71 7.65
C GLY A 111 4.13 10.95 8.98
N ALA A 112 3.30 9.91 9.14
CA ALA A 112 3.24 9.12 10.37
C ALA A 112 4.22 7.94 10.35
N GLU A 113 4.50 7.43 11.55
CA GLU A 113 5.25 6.20 11.78
C GLU A 113 4.38 5.19 12.51
N VAL A 114 4.43 3.94 12.09
CA VAL A 114 3.85 2.80 12.80
C VAL A 114 5.00 1.94 13.30
N GLU A 115 5.00 1.67 14.61
CA GLU A 115 5.96 0.78 15.23
C GLU A 115 5.41 -0.64 15.28
N LEU A 116 6.21 -1.57 14.76
CA LEU A 116 6.02 -3.02 14.94
C LEU A 116 6.94 -3.46 16.06
N ALA A 117 6.40 -3.82 17.21
CA ALA A 117 7.15 -4.11 18.43
C ALA A 117 6.58 -5.29 19.21
N PRO A 118 7.40 -6.01 19.99
CA PRO A 118 6.92 -7.03 20.92
C PRO A 118 5.83 -6.48 21.85
N GLY A 119 4.69 -7.16 21.91
CA GLY A 119 3.53 -6.70 22.70
C GLY A 119 2.70 -5.60 22.03
N GLY A 120 2.99 -5.26 20.79
CA GLY A 120 2.24 -4.34 19.94
C GLY A 120 1.95 -4.97 18.57
N ASN A 121 1.78 -4.13 17.56
CA ASN A 121 1.66 -4.62 16.17
C ASN A 121 2.95 -5.34 15.76
N HIS A 122 2.83 -6.38 14.96
CA HIS A 122 3.98 -7.15 14.46
C HIS A 122 3.64 -7.94 13.19
N LEU A 123 4.68 -8.38 12.50
CA LEU A 123 4.59 -9.33 11.40
C LEU A 123 4.75 -10.74 11.95
N MET A 124 3.81 -11.63 11.66
CA MET A 124 3.73 -12.96 12.23
C MET A 124 3.97 -14.04 11.19
N PHE A 125 4.99 -14.86 11.42
CA PHE A 125 5.23 -16.11 10.72
C PHE A 125 4.41 -17.21 11.40
N MET A 126 3.38 -17.72 10.74
CA MET A 126 2.48 -18.73 11.35
C MET A 126 3.06 -20.15 11.32
N ASP A 127 3.83 -20.48 10.29
CA ASP A 127 4.42 -21.82 10.13
C ASP A 127 5.73 -21.71 9.33
N LEU A 128 6.85 -21.66 10.05
CA LEU A 128 8.16 -21.55 9.43
C LEU A 128 8.47 -22.81 8.61
N LYS A 129 8.69 -22.63 7.30
CA LYS A 129 9.14 -23.69 6.40
C LYS A 129 10.64 -23.96 6.54
N GLU A 130 11.38 -22.91 6.89
CA GLU A 130 12.82 -22.96 7.13
C GLU A 130 13.15 -22.22 8.44
N PRO A 131 14.22 -22.65 9.17
CA PRO A 131 14.61 -21.99 10.41
C PRO A 131 15.05 -20.54 10.19
N LEU A 132 14.62 -19.63 11.06
CA LEU A 132 15.18 -18.28 11.19
C LEU A 132 16.43 -18.33 12.08
N VAL A 133 17.61 -18.37 11.47
CA VAL A 133 18.88 -18.55 12.16
C VAL A 133 19.48 -17.19 12.55
N ALA A 134 19.80 -17.00 13.83
CA ALA A 134 20.41 -15.78 14.32
C ALA A 134 21.71 -15.44 13.55
N ALA A 135 21.96 -14.14 13.37
CA ALA A 135 23.04 -13.54 12.56
C ALA A 135 22.89 -13.69 11.04
N GLN A 136 21.77 -14.23 10.57
CA GLN A 136 21.33 -14.13 9.18
C GLN A 136 20.27 -13.04 9.01
N SER A 137 19.76 -12.86 7.79
CA SER A 137 18.62 -11.98 7.48
C SER A 137 17.58 -12.73 6.69
N ILE A 138 16.33 -12.35 6.88
CA ILE A 138 15.23 -12.73 5.99
C ILE A 138 14.76 -11.49 5.23
N THR A 139 14.52 -11.65 3.93
CA THR A 139 13.97 -10.60 3.08
C THR A 139 12.47 -10.79 2.96
N LEU A 140 11.68 -9.78 3.28
CA LEU A 140 10.24 -9.77 3.11
C LEU A 140 9.85 -8.82 1.98
N ASN A 141 8.86 -9.21 1.19
CA ASN A 141 8.22 -8.38 0.18
C ASN A 141 6.96 -7.74 0.79
N LEU A 142 6.92 -6.42 0.79
CA LEU A 142 5.80 -5.61 1.25
C LEU A 142 5.02 -5.14 0.02
N GLU A 143 3.75 -5.50 -0.08
CA GLU A 143 2.86 -5.13 -1.17
C GLU A 143 1.80 -4.15 -0.67
N PHE A 144 1.51 -3.13 -1.47
CA PHE A 144 0.63 -2.02 -1.10
C PHE A 144 -0.65 -2.02 -1.92
N SER A 145 -1.68 -1.34 -1.42
CA SER A 145 -3.01 -1.27 -2.06
C SER A 145 -3.00 -0.67 -3.47
N ASP A 146 -1.96 0.13 -3.82
CA ASP A 146 -1.77 0.65 -5.18
C ASP A 146 -1.10 -0.36 -6.14
N GLY A 147 -0.83 -1.60 -5.69
CA GLY A 147 -0.15 -2.66 -6.44
C GLY A 147 1.37 -2.49 -6.53
N SER A 148 1.94 -1.48 -5.90
CA SER A 148 3.39 -1.35 -5.78
C SER A 148 3.94 -2.26 -4.69
N SER A 149 5.22 -2.62 -4.78
CA SER A 149 5.89 -3.43 -3.76
C SER A 149 7.33 -3.00 -3.52
N THR A 150 7.86 -3.35 -2.36
CA THR A 150 9.26 -3.18 -2.01
C THR A 150 9.74 -4.34 -1.15
N THR A 151 11.04 -4.60 -1.16
CA THR A 151 11.64 -5.62 -0.32
C THR A 151 12.39 -4.97 0.83
N VAL A 152 12.31 -5.59 2.01
CA VAL A 152 12.97 -5.13 3.24
C VAL A 152 13.68 -6.29 3.89
N ASP A 153 14.93 -6.07 4.31
CA ASP A 153 15.72 -7.06 5.04
C ASP A 153 15.48 -6.92 6.55
N PHE A 154 15.27 -8.06 7.19
CA PHE A 154 15.10 -8.19 8.63
C PHE A 154 16.24 -9.04 9.19
N PRO A 155 17.27 -8.45 9.81
CA PRO A 155 18.30 -9.19 10.51
C PRO A 155 17.72 -10.06 11.60
N ILE A 156 18.08 -11.33 11.63
CA ILE A 156 17.55 -12.31 12.58
C ILE A 156 18.40 -12.29 13.86
N ARG A 157 17.75 -12.17 15.02
CA ARG A 157 18.43 -12.16 16.32
C ARG A 157 17.73 -13.02 17.36
N ASN A 158 18.48 -13.52 18.33
CA ASN A 158 17.92 -14.16 19.51
C ASN A 158 17.14 -13.11 20.34
N PHE A 159 15.97 -13.49 20.82
CA PHE A 159 15.16 -12.66 21.69
C PHE A 159 14.40 -13.54 22.67
N ASP A 160 14.71 -13.41 23.97
CA ASP A 160 14.09 -14.19 25.04
C ASP A 160 12.83 -13.53 25.63
N GLY A 161 12.49 -12.33 25.15
CA GLY A 161 11.25 -11.61 25.49
C GLY A 161 10.08 -12.07 24.61
N ALA A 162 8.89 -11.55 24.91
CA ALA A 162 7.65 -11.93 24.24
C ALA A 162 7.39 -13.44 24.28
N LYS A 163 7.14 -13.95 25.48
CA LYS A 163 6.43 -15.22 25.67
C LYS A 163 4.96 -14.94 25.47
N GLU A 164 4.62 -14.75 24.21
CA GLU A 164 3.25 -14.51 23.80
C GLU A 164 2.52 -15.85 23.86
N ASN A 165 1.53 -15.94 24.76
CA ASN A 165 0.64 -17.10 24.80
C ASN A 165 -0.30 -16.98 23.59
N TYR A 166 -0.10 -17.81 22.59
CA TYR A 166 -1.02 -17.96 21.48
C TYR A 166 -2.20 -18.79 21.97
N ASP A 167 -3.40 -18.22 21.99
CA ASP A 167 -4.62 -19.00 22.14
C ASP A 167 -4.84 -19.77 20.83
N GLU A 168 -4.54 -21.08 20.83
CA GLU A 168 -4.74 -22.00 19.71
C GLU A 168 -6.22 -22.19 19.29
N HIS A 169 -7.14 -21.34 19.78
CA HIS A 169 -8.59 -21.50 19.59
C HIS A 169 -9.27 -20.43 18.73
N ALA A 170 -8.55 -19.54 18.06
CA ALA A 170 -9.14 -18.54 17.17
C ALA A 170 -9.18 -19.00 15.69
N GLY A 171 -9.63 -20.23 15.44
CA GLY A 171 -9.74 -20.74 14.08
C GLY A 171 -10.78 -21.86 13.94
N HIS A 172 -12.07 -21.48 13.95
CA HIS A 172 -13.17 -22.27 13.35
C HIS A 172 -14.33 -21.35 12.95
#